data_b22e27351bc3522e82dd3b1548400c88
#
_entry.id   b22e27351bc3522e82dd3b1548400c88
#
_cell.length_a   1.000
_cell.length_b   1.000
_cell.length_c   1.000
_cell.angle_alpha   90.00
_cell.angle_beta   90.00
_cell.angle_gamma   90.00
#
_symmetry.space_group_name_H-M   'P 1'
#
loop_
_entity.id
_entity.type
_entity.pdbx_description
1 polymer ?
#
loop_
_entity_poly.entity_id
_entity_poly.type
_entity_poly.pdbx_seq_one_letter_code
_entity_poly.pdbx_strand_id
1 'polypeptide(L)'
;MILNLIILVALVWAFMVGYSRGLILQVIYSFGTIIAAFIAASNYKELAQKLSIWVPFSNATENSHLLLFSDKLLFQLDDAFYASISFFAIFIVVYAIIRLIGLFLHFALSPLGRNGKIIAGILGFAATYFGLQMVLMVLSLVPIAAVQSQLDASFLARFMVLHTPISSGILQNLFIENIVHINPLG
;
A
#
# COMPACT_ATOMS: atom_id res chain seq x y z
N MET A 1 -5.73 -19.02 3.01
CA MET A 1 -5.92 -18.81 4.48
C MET A 1 -4.71 -18.15 5.15
N ILE A 2 -3.48 -18.49 4.78
CA ILE A 2 -2.26 -17.94 5.39
C ILE A 2 -2.17 -16.40 5.25
N LEU A 3 -2.48 -15.87 4.07
CA LEU A 3 -2.41 -14.42 3.82
C LEU A 3 -3.38 -13.63 4.73
N ASN A 4 -4.60 -14.14 4.96
CA ASN A 4 -5.52 -13.52 5.92
C ASN A 4 -4.94 -13.43 7.34
N LEU A 5 -4.27 -14.51 7.77
CA LEU A 5 -3.65 -14.52 9.10
C LEU A 5 -2.51 -13.51 9.18
N ILE A 6 -1.66 -13.42 8.16
CA ILE A 6 -0.55 -12.46 8.10
C ILE A 6 -1.09 -11.03 8.17
N ILE A 7 -2.11 -10.71 7.37
CA ILE A 7 -2.74 -9.38 7.37
C ILE A 7 -3.31 -9.06 8.75
N LEU A 8 -4.06 -9.99 9.34
CA LEU A 8 -4.68 -9.78 10.64
C LEU A 8 -3.65 -9.57 11.75
N VAL A 9 -2.60 -10.42 11.80
CA VAL A 9 -1.51 -10.28 12.77
C VAL A 9 -0.80 -8.94 12.59
N ALA A 10 -0.51 -8.52 11.36
CA ALA A 10 0.12 -7.23 11.09
C ALA A 10 -0.74 -6.04 11.56
N LEU A 11 -2.05 -6.10 11.34
CA LEU A 11 -2.98 -5.04 11.77
C LEU A 11 -3.14 -4.98 13.29
N VAL A 12 -3.24 -6.13 13.96
CA VAL A 12 -3.28 -6.20 15.44
C VAL A 12 -1.97 -5.65 16.02
N TRP A 13 -0.84 -6.08 15.47
CA TRP A 13 0.48 -5.57 15.86
C TRP A 13 0.58 -4.05 15.69
N ALA A 14 0.12 -3.53 14.57
CA ALA A 14 0.11 -2.09 14.28
C ALA A 14 -0.74 -1.31 15.30
N PHE A 15 -1.90 -1.83 15.68
CA PHE A 15 -2.72 -1.25 16.73
C PHE A 15 -1.96 -1.21 18.07
N MET A 16 -1.34 -2.32 18.48
CA MET A 16 -0.58 -2.40 19.73
C MET A 16 0.60 -1.43 19.74
N VAL A 17 1.32 -1.32 18.64
CA VAL A 17 2.44 -0.39 18.49
C VAL A 17 1.95 1.07 18.56
N GLY A 18 0.86 1.41 17.88
CA GLY A 18 0.24 2.74 17.95
C GLY A 18 -0.22 3.07 19.38
N TYR A 19 -0.89 2.12 20.04
CA TYR A 19 -1.33 2.25 21.42
C TYR A 19 -0.17 2.51 22.39
N SER A 20 0.96 1.83 22.21
CA SER A 20 2.14 1.96 23.07
C SER A 20 2.88 3.30 22.88
N ARG A 21 2.88 3.86 21.67
CA ARG A 21 3.57 5.10 21.34
C ARG A 21 2.90 6.35 21.91
N GLY A 22 1.58 6.32 22.09
CA GLY A 22 0.81 7.47 22.52
C GLY A 22 0.36 8.37 21.36
N LEU A 23 -0.60 9.27 21.68
CA LEU A 23 -1.36 10.02 20.68
C LEU A 23 -0.51 10.99 19.85
N ILE A 24 0.33 11.80 20.50
CA ILE A 24 1.08 12.86 19.78
C ILE A 24 1.96 12.25 18.68
N LEU A 25 2.76 11.26 19.05
CA LEU A 25 3.70 10.66 18.12
C LEU A 25 2.96 9.90 17.01
N GLN A 26 1.85 9.25 17.35
CA GLN A 26 1.06 8.51 16.35
C GLN A 26 0.35 9.46 15.38
N VAL A 27 -0.12 10.61 15.83
CA VAL A 27 -0.68 11.67 14.96
C VAL A 27 0.40 12.15 13.96
N ILE A 28 1.61 12.43 14.44
CA ILE A 28 2.74 12.82 13.56
C ILE A 28 2.98 11.76 12.48
N TYR A 29 3.02 10.47 12.85
CA TYR A 29 3.21 9.39 11.88
C TYR A 29 2.03 9.23 10.92
N SER A 30 0.79 9.46 11.38
CA SER A 30 -0.38 9.39 10.52
C SER A 30 -0.41 10.54 9.50
N PHE A 31 -0.08 11.75 9.91
CA PHE A 31 0.14 12.86 8.98
C PHE A 31 1.31 12.57 8.04
N GLY A 32 2.38 11.97 8.55
CA GLY A 32 3.50 11.52 7.75
C GLY A 32 3.10 10.52 6.66
N THR A 33 2.16 9.61 6.95
CA THR A 33 1.60 8.68 5.94
C THR A 33 0.91 9.45 4.83
N ILE A 34 0.11 10.48 5.16
CA ILE A 34 -0.60 11.30 4.16
C ILE A 34 0.40 12.10 3.31
N ILE A 35 1.40 12.71 3.94
CA ILE A 35 2.46 13.47 3.23
C ILE A 35 3.25 12.55 2.30
N ALA A 36 3.64 11.35 2.77
CA ALA A 36 4.35 10.37 1.97
C ALA A 36 3.52 9.91 0.76
N ALA A 37 2.22 9.67 0.95
CA ALA A 37 1.32 9.31 -0.13
C ALA A 37 1.17 10.44 -1.17
N PHE A 38 1.08 11.69 -0.71
CA PHE A 38 0.98 12.85 -1.61
C PHE A 38 2.26 13.05 -2.42
N ILE A 39 3.44 12.97 -1.78
CA ILE A 39 4.73 13.06 -2.48
C ILE A 39 4.88 11.91 -3.48
N ALA A 40 4.49 10.69 -3.10
CA ALA A 40 4.49 9.54 -4.00
C ALA A 40 3.58 9.77 -5.21
N ALA A 41 2.33 10.24 -4.99
CA ALA A 41 1.38 10.53 -6.06
C ALA A 41 1.86 11.61 -7.05
N SER A 42 2.69 12.54 -6.58
CA SER A 42 3.23 13.62 -7.43
C SER A 42 4.44 13.19 -8.26
N ASN A 43 5.15 12.12 -7.88
CA ASN A 43 6.46 11.79 -8.47
C ASN A 43 6.55 10.37 -9.04
N TYR A 44 5.56 9.50 -8.84
CA TYR A 44 5.66 8.07 -9.21
C TYR A 44 5.79 7.84 -10.72
N LYS A 45 5.19 8.69 -11.57
CA LYS A 45 5.24 8.54 -13.04
C LYS A 45 6.65 8.69 -13.59
N GLU A 46 7.41 9.68 -13.11
CA GLU A 46 8.81 9.88 -13.53
C GLU A 46 9.70 8.70 -13.10
N LEU A 47 9.50 8.20 -11.88
CA LEU A 47 10.24 7.04 -11.40
C LEU A 47 9.84 5.76 -12.15
N ALA A 48 8.56 5.58 -12.49
CA ALA A 48 8.07 4.44 -13.26
C ALA A 48 8.76 4.34 -14.62
N GLN A 49 8.86 5.47 -15.36
CA GLN A 49 9.58 5.53 -16.64
C GLN A 49 11.05 5.16 -16.51
N LYS A 50 11.71 5.54 -15.43
CA LYS A 50 13.12 5.17 -15.19
C LYS A 50 13.23 3.69 -14.81
N LEU A 51 12.34 3.17 -13.99
CA LEU A 51 12.38 1.77 -13.55
C LEU A 51 12.10 0.80 -14.71
N SER A 52 11.24 1.15 -15.65
CA SER A 52 10.95 0.30 -16.81
C SER A 52 12.18 -0.01 -17.68
N ILE A 53 13.21 0.86 -17.64
CA ILE A 53 14.47 0.67 -18.35
C ILE A 53 15.41 -0.30 -17.60
N TRP A 54 15.37 -0.29 -16.25
CA TRP A 54 16.35 -0.99 -15.42
C TRP A 54 15.85 -2.33 -14.86
N VAL A 55 14.56 -2.46 -14.64
CA VAL A 55 13.95 -3.62 -13.99
C VAL A 55 13.11 -4.36 -15.03
N PRO A 56 13.56 -5.51 -15.55
CA PRO A 56 12.74 -6.28 -16.47
C PRO A 56 11.51 -6.82 -15.75
N PHE A 57 10.34 -6.51 -16.28
CA PHE A 57 9.09 -7.11 -15.82
C PHE A 57 8.83 -8.40 -16.61
N SER A 58 8.37 -9.43 -15.91
CA SER A 58 7.95 -10.68 -16.57
C SER A 58 6.65 -10.43 -17.32
N ASN A 59 6.74 -10.32 -18.64
CA ASN A 59 5.56 -10.14 -19.49
C ASN A 59 4.52 -11.25 -19.24
N ALA A 60 3.25 -10.87 -19.29
CA ALA A 60 2.17 -11.83 -19.28
C ALA A 60 2.33 -12.82 -20.43
N THR A 61 2.20 -14.12 -20.15
CA THR A 61 2.17 -15.19 -21.14
C THR A 61 0.73 -15.51 -21.54
N GLU A 62 0.51 -16.24 -22.62
CA GLU A 62 -0.84 -16.63 -23.09
C GLU A 62 -1.70 -17.32 -22.01
N ASN A 63 -1.07 -17.92 -21.00
CA ASN A 63 -1.75 -18.58 -19.88
C ASN A 63 -1.78 -17.74 -18.59
N SER A 64 -1.39 -16.46 -18.65
CA SER A 64 -1.45 -15.57 -17.49
C SER A 64 -2.85 -15.00 -17.32
N HIS A 65 -3.38 -15.07 -16.12
CA HIS A 65 -4.67 -14.49 -15.75
C HIS A 65 -4.52 -13.63 -14.50
N LEU A 66 -5.26 -12.53 -14.49
CA LEU A 66 -5.44 -11.71 -13.28
C LEU A 66 -6.75 -12.12 -12.62
N LEU A 67 -6.70 -12.55 -11.36
CA LEU A 67 -7.90 -13.00 -10.65
C LEU A 67 -8.67 -11.87 -9.98
N LEU A 68 -8.02 -10.71 -9.77
CA LEU A 68 -8.63 -9.55 -9.12
C LEU A 68 -9.02 -8.44 -10.10
N PHE A 69 -8.42 -8.40 -11.28
CA PHE A 69 -8.64 -7.37 -12.29
C PHE A 69 -8.98 -7.99 -13.65
N SER A 70 -9.52 -7.16 -14.55
CA SER A 70 -9.86 -7.59 -15.91
C SER A 70 -8.63 -8.02 -16.70
N ASP A 71 -8.74 -9.12 -17.47
CA ASP A 71 -7.68 -9.60 -18.36
C ASP A 71 -7.29 -8.60 -19.45
N LYS A 72 -8.11 -7.59 -19.72
CA LYS A 72 -7.76 -6.47 -20.61
C LYS A 72 -6.50 -5.73 -20.16
N LEU A 73 -6.22 -5.74 -18.84
CA LEU A 73 -5.05 -5.12 -18.25
C LEU A 73 -3.75 -5.87 -18.60
N LEU A 74 -3.81 -7.15 -18.99
CA LEU A 74 -2.63 -7.97 -19.28
C LEU A 74 -1.72 -7.36 -20.37
N PHE A 75 -2.28 -6.64 -21.34
CA PHE A 75 -1.53 -6.03 -22.43
C PHE A 75 -0.68 -4.82 -22.03
N GLN A 76 -0.99 -4.19 -20.89
CA GLN A 76 -0.29 -3.01 -20.37
C GLN A 76 -0.02 -3.17 -18.86
N LEU A 77 0.17 -4.42 -18.45
CA LEU A 77 0.36 -4.78 -17.04
C LEU A 77 1.67 -4.26 -16.48
N ASP A 78 2.69 -4.19 -17.32
CA ASP A 78 4.01 -3.64 -17.00
C ASP A 78 3.92 -2.17 -16.60
N ASP A 79 3.21 -1.33 -17.35
CA ASP A 79 3.04 0.08 -17.03
C ASP A 79 2.34 0.29 -15.69
N ALA A 80 1.26 -0.46 -15.43
CA ALA A 80 0.56 -0.44 -14.16
C ALA A 80 1.44 -0.95 -12.99
N PHE A 81 2.23 -1.99 -13.24
CA PHE A 81 3.18 -2.52 -12.26
C PHE A 81 4.27 -1.50 -11.92
N TYR A 82 4.94 -0.90 -12.94
CA TYR A 82 5.96 0.12 -12.69
C TYR A 82 5.40 1.34 -11.98
N ALA A 83 4.18 1.77 -12.31
CA ALA A 83 3.51 2.85 -11.61
C ALA A 83 3.30 2.52 -10.12
N SER A 84 2.77 1.34 -9.83
CA SER A 84 2.47 0.91 -8.45
C SER A 84 3.73 0.72 -7.60
N ILE A 85 4.77 0.06 -8.14
CA ILE A 85 6.01 -0.16 -7.40
C ILE A 85 6.79 1.14 -7.19
N SER A 86 6.76 2.07 -8.16
CA SER A 86 7.38 3.39 -8.04
C SER A 86 6.72 4.23 -6.96
N PHE A 87 5.38 4.24 -6.93
CA PHE A 87 4.63 4.89 -5.88
C PHE A 87 5.00 4.32 -4.50
N PHE A 88 5.00 3.00 -4.38
CA PHE A 88 5.32 2.31 -3.14
C PHE A 88 6.77 2.59 -2.68
N ALA A 89 7.74 2.59 -3.61
CA ALA A 89 9.12 2.90 -3.31
C ALA A 89 9.29 4.33 -2.77
N ILE A 90 8.71 5.33 -3.43
CA ILE A 90 8.74 6.73 -2.97
C ILE A 90 8.06 6.84 -1.60
N PHE A 91 6.88 6.23 -1.45
CA PHE A 91 6.14 6.23 -0.20
C PHE A 91 6.99 5.67 0.95
N ILE A 92 7.63 4.51 0.78
CA ILE A 92 8.48 3.90 1.82
C ILE A 92 9.65 4.82 2.17
N VAL A 93 10.34 5.38 1.19
CA VAL A 93 11.51 6.24 1.43
C VAL A 93 11.10 7.49 2.22
N VAL A 94 10.07 8.18 1.76
CA VAL A 94 9.59 9.40 2.43
C VAL A 94 9.07 9.07 3.83
N TYR A 95 8.28 8.02 3.97
CA TYR A 95 7.77 7.59 5.27
C TYR A 95 8.87 7.14 6.22
N ALA A 96 9.91 6.46 5.73
CA ALA A 96 11.07 6.09 6.54
C ALA A 96 11.80 7.32 7.08
N ILE A 97 11.99 8.36 6.26
CA ILE A 97 12.60 9.63 6.69
C ILE A 97 11.75 10.26 7.82
N ILE A 98 10.42 10.34 7.63
CA ILE A 98 9.52 10.87 8.65
C ILE A 98 9.58 10.05 9.94
N ARG A 99 9.69 8.72 9.82
CA ARG A 99 9.85 7.81 10.97
C ARG A 99 11.16 8.03 11.71
N LEU A 100 12.25 8.28 11.01
CA LEU A 100 13.55 8.61 11.62
C LEU A 100 13.46 9.94 12.38
N ILE A 101 12.88 10.97 11.79
CA ILE A 101 12.64 12.25 12.48
C ILE A 101 11.78 12.04 13.74
N GLY A 102 10.70 11.27 13.61
CA GLY A 102 9.82 10.95 14.73
C GLY A 102 10.50 10.17 15.86
N LEU A 103 11.55 9.41 15.57
CA LEU A 103 12.35 8.72 16.59
C LEU A 103 13.05 9.72 17.51
N PHE A 104 13.62 10.78 16.96
CA PHE A 104 14.22 11.86 17.77
C PHE A 104 13.17 12.60 18.60
N LEU A 105 11.99 12.86 18.02
CA LEU A 105 10.88 13.49 18.72
C LEU A 105 10.34 12.63 19.87
N HIS A 106 10.44 11.30 19.77
CA HIS A 106 10.01 10.38 20.82
C HIS A 106 10.76 10.63 22.15
N PHE A 107 12.05 10.95 22.09
CA PHE A 107 12.83 11.27 23.26
C PHE A 107 12.46 12.64 23.89
N ALA A 108 11.90 13.56 23.09
CA ALA A 108 11.52 14.89 23.52
C ALA A 108 10.06 15.00 24.01
N LEU A 109 9.18 14.09 23.57
CA LEU A 109 7.75 14.14 23.85
C LEU A 109 7.35 13.04 24.82
N SER A 110 6.90 13.43 26.03
CA SER A 110 6.28 12.49 26.95
C SER A 110 4.96 11.96 26.40
N PRO A 111 4.66 10.66 26.53
CA PRO A 111 3.40 10.11 26.09
C PRO A 111 2.23 10.75 26.83
N LEU A 112 1.27 11.30 26.08
CA LEU A 112 0.02 11.79 26.62
C LEU A 112 -0.78 10.66 27.27
N GLY A 113 -1.51 11.03 28.33
CA GLY A 113 -2.22 10.15 29.24
C GLY A 113 -3.12 9.08 28.58
N ARG A 114 -3.71 8.24 29.39
CA ARG A 114 -4.41 7.00 29.05
C ARG A 114 -5.50 7.15 27.99
N ASN A 115 -6.20 8.27 27.93
CA ASN A 115 -7.34 8.49 27.03
C ASN A 115 -6.97 8.66 25.56
N GLY A 116 -5.71 8.98 25.25
CA GLY A 116 -5.22 9.11 23.87
C GLY A 116 -4.72 7.81 23.23
N LYS A 117 -4.45 6.76 24.03
CA LYS A 117 -3.80 5.54 23.55
C LYS A 117 -4.66 4.72 22.57
N ILE A 118 -5.98 4.66 22.80
CA ILE A 118 -6.90 3.94 21.91
C ILE A 118 -6.94 4.62 20.55
N ILE A 119 -7.05 5.95 20.51
CA ILE A 119 -7.03 6.73 19.27
C ILE A 119 -5.69 6.53 18.55
N ALA A 120 -4.58 6.52 19.28
CA ALA A 120 -3.27 6.21 18.73
C ALA A 120 -3.20 4.79 18.12
N GLY A 121 -3.80 3.80 18.77
CA GLY A 121 -3.93 2.46 18.22
C GLY A 121 -4.72 2.42 16.91
N ILE A 122 -5.87 3.11 16.86
CA ILE A 122 -6.69 3.20 15.64
C ILE A 122 -5.92 3.89 14.51
N LEU A 123 -5.22 4.98 14.78
CA LEU A 123 -4.39 5.66 13.79
C LEU A 123 -3.25 4.79 13.29
N GLY A 124 -2.62 4.01 14.18
CA GLY A 124 -1.59 3.04 13.81
C GLY A 124 -2.12 1.93 12.91
N PHE A 125 -3.30 1.41 13.24
CA PHE A 125 -4.02 0.46 12.41
C PHE A 125 -4.31 1.03 11.03
N ALA A 126 -4.88 2.23 10.92
CA ALA A 126 -5.24 2.86 9.65
C ALA A 126 -4.02 3.11 8.75
N ALA A 127 -2.92 3.63 9.30
CA ALA A 127 -1.69 3.86 8.56
C ALA A 127 -1.08 2.55 8.02
N THR A 128 -1.07 1.49 8.83
CA THR A 128 -0.56 0.17 8.41
C THR A 128 -1.51 -0.50 7.43
N TYR A 129 -2.83 -0.35 7.61
CA TYR A 129 -3.83 -0.82 6.66
C TYR A 129 -3.56 -0.27 5.26
N PHE A 130 -3.35 1.04 5.14
CA PHE A 130 -3.02 1.68 3.87
C PHE A 130 -1.69 1.17 3.29
N GLY A 131 -0.65 1.00 4.12
CA GLY A 131 0.62 0.41 3.68
C GLY A 131 0.48 -1.02 3.15
N LEU A 132 -0.28 -1.87 3.85
CA LEU A 132 -0.57 -3.23 3.40
C LEU A 132 -1.39 -3.24 2.11
N GLN A 133 -2.37 -2.35 1.98
CA GLN A 133 -3.16 -2.20 0.77
C GLN A 133 -2.29 -1.89 -0.45
N MET A 134 -1.30 -0.99 -0.33
CA MET A 134 -0.34 -0.73 -1.40
C MET A 134 0.48 -1.97 -1.78
N VAL A 135 0.97 -2.73 -0.79
CA VAL A 135 1.69 -3.99 -1.05
C VAL A 135 0.81 -4.99 -1.81
N LEU A 136 -0.44 -5.16 -1.34
CA LEU A 136 -1.38 -6.07 -1.99
C LEU A 136 -1.73 -5.62 -3.41
N MET A 137 -1.83 -4.31 -3.64
CA MET A 137 -2.07 -3.73 -4.96
C MET A 137 -0.90 -4.02 -5.92
N VAL A 138 0.35 -3.84 -5.48
CA VAL A 138 1.53 -4.22 -6.27
C VAL A 138 1.52 -5.72 -6.60
N LEU A 139 1.23 -6.56 -5.59
CA LEU A 139 1.17 -8.02 -5.78
C LEU A 139 0.04 -8.45 -6.72
N SER A 140 -1.09 -7.73 -6.75
CA SER A 140 -2.22 -8.04 -7.64
C SER A 140 -1.91 -7.78 -9.12
N LEU A 141 -0.88 -6.98 -9.41
CA LEU A 141 -0.40 -6.71 -10.75
C LEU A 141 0.74 -7.66 -11.18
N VAL A 142 1.12 -8.63 -10.35
CA VAL A 142 2.14 -9.64 -10.68
C VAL A 142 1.45 -10.88 -11.26
N PRO A 143 1.69 -11.24 -12.55
CA PRO A 143 0.97 -12.33 -13.24
C PRO A 143 1.56 -13.71 -12.92
N ILE A 144 1.87 -13.97 -11.63
CA ILE A 144 2.36 -15.27 -11.16
C ILE A 144 1.19 -16.03 -10.54
N ALA A 145 0.88 -17.22 -11.07
CA ALA A 145 -0.26 -18.02 -10.64
C ALA A 145 -0.31 -18.27 -9.11
N ALA A 146 0.84 -18.51 -8.48
CA ALA A 146 0.92 -18.72 -7.04
C ALA A 146 0.55 -17.44 -6.24
N VAL A 147 0.91 -16.25 -6.74
CA VAL A 147 0.55 -14.98 -6.12
C VAL A 147 -0.94 -14.70 -6.30
N GLN A 148 -1.43 -14.83 -7.52
CA GLN A 148 -2.82 -14.59 -7.86
C GLN A 148 -3.77 -15.52 -7.08
N SER A 149 -3.46 -16.80 -6.99
CA SER A 149 -4.26 -17.76 -6.21
C SER A 149 -4.29 -17.46 -4.71
N GLN A 150 -3.19 -16.99 -4.12
CA GLN A 150 -3.14 -16.59 -2.71
C GLN A 150 -3.97 -15.32 -2.45
N LEU A 151 -3.93 -14.35 -3.36
CA LEU A 151 -4.73 -13.12 -3.27
C LEU A 151 -6.23 -13.43 -3.39
N ASP A 152 -6.61 -14.24 -4.37
CA ASP A 152 -8.00 -14.62 -4.61
C ASP A 152 -8.56 -15.45 -3.44
N ALA A 153 -7.79 -16.40 -2.90
CA ALA A 153 -8.18 -17.18 -1.73
C ALA A 153 -8.26 -16.36 -0.42
N SER A 154 -7.77 -15.11 -0.41
CA SER A 154 -7.76 -14.24 0.77
C SER A 154 -8.89 -13.24 0.73
N PHE A 155 -9.91 -13.43 1.57
CA PHE A 155 -11.00 -12.46 1.71
C PHE A 155 -10.50 -11.06 2.08
N LEU A 156 -9.55 -10.96 3.04
CA LEU A 156 -9.02 -9.67 3.47
C LEU A 156 -8.23 -8.98 2.34
N ALA A 157 -7.42 -9.72 1.57
CA ALA A 157 -6.68 -9.15 0.47
C ALA A 157 -7.63 -8.61 -0.62
N ARG A 158 -8.63 -9.40 -1.02
CA ARG A 158 -9.65 -8.95 -1.98
C ARG A 158 -10.41 -7.74 -1.49
N PHE A 159 -10.85 -7.74 -0.23
CA PHE A 159 -11.56 -6.60 0.36
C PHE A 159 -10.68 -5.34 0.34
N MET A 160 -9.41 -5.46 0.75
CA MET A 160 -8.47 -4.34 0.80
C MET A 160 -8.18 -3.78 -0.59
N VAL A 161 -8.01 -4.63 -1.61
CA VAL A 161 -7.68 -4.18 -2.97
C VAL A 161 -8.89 -3.62 -3.71
N LEU A 162 -10.06 -4.26 -3.59
CA LEU A 162 -11.22 -3.96 -4.42
C LEU A 162 -12.29 -3.09 -3.73
N HIS A 163 -12.50 -3.27 -2.41
CA HIS A 163 -13.70 -2.78 -1.73
C HIS A 163 -13.43 -1.81 -0.58
N THR A 164 -12.18 -1.41 -0.33
CA THR A 164 -11.92 -0.42 0.72
C THR A 164 -12.47 0.94 0.31
N PRO A 165 -13.38 1.53 1.09
CA PRO A 165 -13.94 2.84 0.77
C PRO A 165 -12.82 3.87 0.55
N ILE A 166 -12.92 4.64 -0.52
CA ILE A 166 -12.02 5.74 -0.91
C ILE A 166 -10.63 5.23 -1.37
N SER A 167 -9.86 4.54 -0.53
CA SER A 167 -8.45 4.24 -0.82
C SER A 167 -8.26 3.22 -1.96
N SER A 168 -9.15 2.22 -2.12
CA SER A 168 -9.06 1.29 -3.26
C SER A 168 -9.28 2.02 -4.59
N GLY A 169 -10.31 2.87 -4.67
CA GLY A 169 -10.57 3.67 -5.87
C GLY A 169 -9.43 4.64 -6.19
N ILE A 170 -8.85 5.30 -5.19
CA ILE A 170 -7.69 6.19 -5.39
C ILE A 170 -6.50 5.40 -5.96
N LEU A 171 -6.15 4.25 -5.38
CA LEU A 171 -5.01 3.46 -5.84
C LEU A 171 -5.24 2.84 -7.22
N GLN A 172 -6.45 2.34 -7.51
CA GLN A 172 -6.81 1.84 -8.83
C GLN A 172 -6.74 2.94 -9.88
N ASN A 173 -7.26 4.12 -9.58
CA ASN A 173 -7.19 5.27 -10.47
C ASN A 173 -5.73 5.70 -10.72
N LEU A 174 -4.91 5.82 -9.66
CA LEU A 174 -3.51 6.22 -9.80
C LEU A 174 -2.68 5.22 -10.59
N PHE A 175 -2.86 3.92 -10.37
CA PHE A 175 -1.95 2.90 -10.93
C PHE A 175 -2.45 2.30 -12.24
N ILE A 176 -3.77 2.29 -12.46
CA ILE A 176 -4.37 1.65 -13.62
C ILE A 176 -5.02 2.70 -14.53
N GLU A 177 -6.09 3.36 -14.09
CA GLU A 177 -6.86 4.25 -14.97
C GLU A 177 -6.03 5.41 -15.52
N ASN A 178 -5.22 6.08 -14.68
CA ASN A 178 -4.38 7.23 -15.10
C ASN A 178 -3.13 6.84 -15.90
N ILE A 179 -2.79 5.56 -15.97
CA ILE A 179 -1.61 5.05 -16.67
C ILE A 179 -2.02 4.33 -17.94
N VAL A 180 -2.95 3.41 -17.81
CA VAL A 180 -3.35 2.45 -18.85
C VAL A 180 -4.65 2.88 -19.55
N HIS A 181 -5.41 3.82 -18.97
CA HIS A 181 -6.71 4.29 -19.46
C HIS A 181 -7.76 3.18 -19.62
N ILE A 182 -7.66 2.12 -18.83
CA ILE A 182 -8.58 0.98 -18.77
C ILE A 182 -9.26 0.96 -17.40
N ASN A 183 -10.57 0.68 -17.37
CA ASN A 183 -11.26 0.41 -16.10
C ASN A 183 -10.78 -0.96 -15.55
N PRO A 184 -10.20 -1.01 -14.35
CA PRO A 184 -9.65 -2.26 -13.80
C PRO A 184 -10.71 -3.33 -13.51
N LEU A 185 -11.96 -2.94 -13.35
CA LEU A 185 -13.06 -3.85 -12.99
C LEU A 185 -13.94 -4.29 -14.20
N GLY A 186 -13.60 -3.83 -15.43
CA GLY A 186 -14.25 -4.26 -16.66
C GLY A 186 -15.08 -3.22 -17.33
#